data_077ed72b98069a35ec87d5bd9d3208b3
#
_entry.id   077ed72b98069a35ec87d5bd9d3208b3
#
_cell.length_a   1.000
_cell.length_b   1.000
_cell.length_c   1.000
_cell.angle_alpha   90.00
_cell.angle_beta   90.00
_cell.angle_gamma   90.00
#
_symmetry.space_group_name_H-M   'P 1'
#
loop_
_entity.id
_entity.type
_entity.pdbx_description
1 polymer ?
#
loop_
_entity_poly.entity_id
_entity_poly.type
_entity_poly.pdbx_seq_one_letter_code
_entity_poly.pdbx_strand_id
1 'polypeptide(L)'
;KDLHQQAYDRLTGMQAFGESKKEATAHGEEKYKIYSFNTYKSYWKHTKYFIKYIKENHPECTTLKSAKKYVNEWLQVRVDQGLSAWTVQLEAKAMGKLYGISPDDENYFKPPKRNREDIKRSRGDRVRDRHFSKTNNDELIKFCRGTGLRRKELQELRGKDLVSREQIEAEISQLESVPVEQRAPSVTKRLEKLQDA
;
A
#
# COMPACT_ATOMS: atom_id res chain seq x y z
N LYS A 1 -17.24 -14.05 -23.54
CA LYS A 1 -16.57 -12.88 -22.94
C LYS A 1 -15.11 -12.88 -23.39
N ASP A 2 -14.58 -11.75 -23.83
CA ASP A 2 -13.17 -11.61 -24.17
C ASP A 2 -12.29 -11.64 -22.91
N LEU A 3 -10.96 -11.76 -23.08
CA LEU A 3 -10.02 -11.80 -21.95
C LEU A 3 -10.13 -10.57 -21.02
N HIS A 4 -10.40 -9.41 -21.61
CA HIS A 4 -10.51 -8.18 -20.86
C HIS A 4 -11.73 -8.24 -19.91
N GLN A 5 -12.88 -8.66 -20.42
CA GLN A 5 -14.09 -8.80 -19.63
C GLN A 5 -13.97 -9.89 -18.57
N GLN A 6 -13.34 -11.02 -18.91
CA GLN A 6 -13.10 -12.09 -17.93
C GLN A 6 -12.24 -11.59 -16.75
N ALA A 7 -11.17 -10.84 -17.03
CA ALA A 7 -10.29 -10.31 -16.01
C ALA A 7 -10.96 -9.19 -15.18
N TYR A 8 -11.76 -8.34 -15.83
CA TYR A 8 -12.53 -7.31 -15.16
C TYR A 8 -13.51 -7.93 -14.17
N ASP A 9 -14.33 -8.87 -14.63
CA ASP A 9 -15.32 -9.55 -13.78
C ASP A 9 -14.64 -10.23 -12.58
N ARG A 10 -13.50 -10.89 -12.82
CA ARG A 10 -12.75 -11.58 -11.76
C ARG A 10 -12.20 -10.62 -10.71
N LEU A 11 -11.50 -9.54 -11.11
CA LEU A 11 -10.93 -8.58 -10.18
C LEU A 11 -12.02 -7.77 -9.46
N THR A 12 -13.12 -7.45 -10.13
CA THR A 12 -14.26 -6.76 -9.52
C THR A 12 -14.93 -7.63 -8.47
N GLY A 13 -15.09 -8.93 -8.74
CA GLY A 13 -15.62 -9.89 -7.77
C GLY A 13 -14.74 -10.10 -6.53
N MET A 14 -13.46 -9.65 -6.57
CA MET A 14 -12.54 -9.71 -5.43
C MET A 14 -12.58 -8.44 -4.54
N GLN A 15 -13.39 -7.44 -4.87
CA GLN A 15 -13.48 -6.21 -4.08
C GLN A 15 -14.07 -6.49 -2.71
N ALA A 16 -13.33 -6.11 -1.67
CA ALA A 16 -13.67 -6.26 -0.26
C ALA A 16 -13.28 -4.96 0.49
N PHE A 17 -13.75 -3.83 -0.06
CA PHE A 17 -13.39 -2.51 0.48
C PHE A 17 -14.03 -2.30 1.84
N GLY A 18 -13.20 -1.90 2.81
CA GLY A 18 -13.64 -1.70 4.19
C GLY A 18 -13.57 -2.95 5.08
N GLU A 19 -13.33 -4.13 4.52
CA GLU A 19 -13.09 -5.35 5.31
C GLU A 19 -11.70 -5.37 5.94
N SER A 20 -11.57 -6.07 7.07
CA SER A 20 -10.30 -6.26 7.77
C SER A 20 -9.38 -7.24 7.02
N LYS A 21 -8.26 -6.73 6.50
CA LYS A 21 -7.25 -7.61 5.90
C LYS A 21 -6.68 -8.60 6.92
N LYS A 22 -6.53 -8.19 8.19
CA LYS A 22 -5.96 -9.03 9.26
C LYS A 22 -6.82 -10.27 9.51
N GLU A 23 -8.14 -10.09 9.58
CA GLU A 23 -9.09 -11.19 9.76
C GLU A 23 -9.07 -12.14 8.56
N ALA A 24 -9.13 -11.61 7.34
CA ALA A 24 -9.06 -12.42 6.14
C ALA A 24 -7.75 -13.20 5.99
N THR A 25 -6.62 -12.63 6.46
CA THR A 25 -5.33 -13.35 6.51
C THR A 25 -5.39 -14.52 7.48
N ALA A 26 -6.02 -14.34 8.65
CA ALA A 26 -6.19 -15.41 9.63
C ALA A 26 -7.01 -16.60 9.07
N HIS A 27 -7.94 -16.33 8.14
CA HIS A 27 -8.77 -17.34 7.49
C HIS A 27 -8.23 -17.82 6.13
N GLY A 28 -7.05 -17.37 5.68
CA GLY A 28 -6.46 -17.74 4.39
C GLY A 28 -7.19 -17.19 3.16
N GLU A 29 -8.11 -16.25 3.35
CA GLU A 29 -8.94 -15.67 2.29
C GLU A 29 -8.27 -14.48 1.59
N GLU A 30 -7.18 -13.96 2.11
CA GLU A 30 -6.54 -12.73 1.63
C GLU A 30 -6.19 -12.78 0.13
N LYS A 31 -5.86 -13.95 -0.40
CA LYS A 31 -5.49 -14.12 -1.81
C LYS A 31 -6.67 -13.88 -2.78
N TYR A 32 -7.90 -13.95 -2.29
CA TYR A 32 -9.11 -13.75 -3.08
C TYR A 32 -9.79 -12.39 -2.88
N LYS A 33 -9.21 -11.51 -2.05
CA LYS A 33 -9.82 -10.22 -1.67
C LYS A 33 -8.90 -9.03 -1.97
N ILE A 34 -9.50 -7.90 -2.38
CA ILE A 34 -8.81 -6.62 -2.64
C ILE A 34 -9.45 -5.55 -1.76
N TYR A 35 -8.69 -5.05 -0.78
CA TYR A 35 -9.20 -4.22 0.33
C TYR A 35 -9.20 -2.72 0.05
N SER A 36 -8.60 -2.24 -1.03
CA SER A 36 -8.60 -0.82 -1.37
C SER A 36 -8.79 -0.56 -2.85
N PHE A 37 -9.50 0.52 -3.15
CA PHE A 37 -9.75 0.96 -4.51
C PHE A 37 -8.45 1.27 -5.28
N ASN A 38 -7.45 1.86 -4.61
CA ASN A 38 -6.16 2.14 -5.24
C ASN A 38 -5.40 0.86 -5.62
N THR A 39 -5.48 -0.17 -4.78
CA THR A 39 -4.92 -1.50 -5.09
C THR A 39 -5.65 -2.13 -6.27
N TYR A 40 -6.98 -2.06 -6.29
CA TYR A 40 -7.79 -2.54 -7.42
C TYR A 40 -7.40 -1.84 -8.72
N LYS A 41 -7.36 -0.50 -8.73
CA LYS A 41 -6.93 0.29 -9.92
C LYS A 41 -5.54 -0.10 -10.41
N SER A 42 -4.61 -0.29 -9.47
CA SER A 42 -3.24 -0.69 -9.79
C SER A 42 -3.21 -2.08 -10.42
N TYR A 43 -3.85 -3.08 -9.81
CA TYR A 43 -3.89 -4.43 -10.34
C TYR A 43 -4.60 -4.50 -11.69
N TRP A 44 -5.72 -3.78 -11.84
CA TRP A 44 -6.42 -3.67 -13.11
C TRP A 44 -5.54 -3.09 -14.22
N LYS A 45 -4.77 -2.04 -13.92
CA LYS A 45 -3.82 -1.43 -14.87
C LYS A 45 -2.80 -2.47 -15.37
N HIS A 46 -2.17 -3.20 -14.47
CA HIS A 46 -1.14 -4.19 -14.82
C HIS A 46 -1.73 -5.43 -15.49
N THR A 47 -2.92 -5.83 -15.11
CA THR A 47 -3.67 -6.90 -15.80
C THR A 47 -3.97 -6.54 -17.24
N LYS A 48 -4.31 -5.29 -17.56
CA LYS A 48 -4.49 -4.83 -18.94
C LYS A 48 -3.21 -4.96 -19.77
N TYR A 49 -2.04 -4.71 -19.19
CA TYR A 49 -0.77 -4.89 -19.89
C TYR A 49 -0.51 -6.36 -20.21
N PHE A 50 -0.81 -7.26 -19.30
CA PHE A 50 -0.73 -8.69 -19.55
C PHE A 50 -1.71 -9.13 -20.65
N ILE A 51 -2.96 -8.70 -20.60
CA ILE A 51 -3.96 -9.02 -21.62
C ILE A 51 -3.53 -8.52 -23.01
N LYS A 52 -2.96 -7.30 -23.06
CA LYS A 52 -2.42 -6.76 -24.30
C LYS A 52 -1.32 -7.67 -24.86
N TYR A 53 -0.37 -8.08 -24.00
CA TYR A 53 0.70 -9.00 -24.36
C TYR A 53 0.15 -10.34 -24.92
N ILE A 54 -0.86 -10.92 -24.26
CA ILE A 54 -1.49 -12.17 -24.73
C ILE A 54 -2.16 -11.97 -26.09
N LYS A 55 -2.86 -10.88 -26.31
CA LYS A 55 -3.51 -10.60 -27.62
C LYS A 55 -2.51 -10.43 -28.75
N GLU A 56 -1.33 -9.87 -28.45
CA GLU A 56 -0.28 -9.62 -29.44
C GLU A 56 0.57 -10.86 -29.75
N ASN A 57 0.89 -11.68 -28.75
CA ASN A 57 1.84 -12.79 -28.90
C ASN A 57 1.18 -14.18 -28.87
N HIS A 58 -0.02 -14.30 -28.30
CA HIS A 58 -0.74 -15.56 -28.11
C HIS A 58 -2.23 -15.40 -28.45
N PRO A 59 -2.58 -15.00 -29.69
CA PRO A 59 -3.97 -14.70 -30.09
C PRO A 59 -4.90 -15.91 -29.98
N GLU A 60 -4.36 -17.13 -29.94
CA GLU A 60 -5.11 -18.36 -29.72
C GLU A 60 -5.69 -18.46 -28.29
N CYS A 61 -5.17 -17.66 -27.34
CA CYS A 61 -5.63 -17.66 -25.96
C CYS A 61 -6.87 -16.80 -25.80
N THR A 62 -8.04 -17.42 -25.70
CA THR A 62 -9.32 -16.74 -25.53
C THR A 62 -9.84 -16.73 -24.08
N THR A 63 -9.17 -17.46 -23.18
CA THR A 63 -9.58 -17.57 -21.76
C THR A 63 -8.44 -17.22 -20.82
N LEU A 64 -8.77 -16.71 -19.61
CA LEU A 64 -7.76 -16.49 -18.57
C LEU A 64 -7.05 -17.78 -18.18
N LYS A 65 -7.77 -18.91 -18.20
CA LYS A 65 -7.18 -20.22 -17.88
C LYS A 65 -6.08 -20.60 -18.85
N SER A 66 -6.28 -20.42 -20.18
CA SER A 66 -5.27 -20.68 -21.19
C SER A 66 -4.11 -19.67 -21.14
N ALA A 67 -4.38 -18.42 -20.81
CA ALA A 67 -3.37 -17.38 -20.71
C ALA A 67 -2.44 -17.55 -19.47
N LYS A 68 -2.88 -18.27 -18.42
CA LYS A 68 -2.11 -18.44 -17.18
C LYS A 68 -0.68 -18.94 -17.39
N LYS A 69 -0.47 -19.88 -18.31
CA LYS A 69 0.84 -20.48 -18.61
C LYS A 69 1.88 -19.47 -19.10
N TYR A 70 1.44 -18.33 -19.66
CA TYR A 70 2.30 -17.28 -20.19
C TYR A 70 2.62 -16.16 -19.20
N VAL A 71 2.18 -16.25 -17.94
CA VAL A 71 2.45 -15.21 -16.93
C VAL A 71 3.95 -15.05 -16.69
N ASN A 72 4.68 -16.18 -16.51
CA ASN A 72 6.11 -16.13 -16.24
C ASN A 72 6.90 -15.62 -17.46
N GLU A 73 6.50 -16.01 -18.66
CA GLU A 73 7.07 -15.51 -19.91
C GLU A 73 6.90 -13.99 -20.01
N TRP A 74 5.67 -13.49 -19.80
CA TRP A 74 5.42 -12.07 -19.83
C TRP A 74 6.22 -11.30 -18.76
N LEU A 75 6.30 -11.80 -17.54
CA LEU A 75 7.07 -11.17 -16.48
C LEU A 75 8.57 -11.16 -16.79
N GLN A 76 9.10 -12.21 -17.46
CA GLN A 76 10.48 -12.22 -17.93
C GLN A 76 10.70 -11.16 -19.01
N VAL A 77 9.81 -11.04 -19.98
CA VAL A 77 9.85 -9.96 -20.98
C VAL A 77 9.89 -8.58 -20.32
N ARG A 78 9.15 -8.38 -19.22
CA ARG A 78 9.17 -7.12 -18.47
C ARG A 78 10.52 -6.85 -17.79
N VAL A 79 11.20 -7.91 -17.31
CA VAL A 79 12.57 -7.82 -16.79
C VAL A 79 13.53 -7.45 -17.91
N ASP A 80 13.46 -8.13 -19.04
CA ASP A 80 14.34 -7.94 -20.21
C ASP A 80 14.18 -6.53 -20.81
N GLN A 81 12.98 -5.95 -20.72
CA GLN A 81 12.72 -4.54 -21.06
C GLN A 81 13.34 -3.53 -20.07
N GLY A 82 14.04 -3.99 -19.05
CA GLY A 82 14.70 -3.13 -18.06
C GLY A 82 13.74 -2.41 -17.10
N LEU A 83 12.51 -2.93 -16.88
CA LEU A 83 11.62 -2.36 -15.89
C LEU A 83 12.20 -2.54 -14.49
N SER A 84 11.94 -1.56 -13.62
CA SER A 84 12.42 -1.63 -12.24
C SER A 84 11.86 -2.85 -11.50
N ALA A 85 12.67 -3.44 -10.61
CA ALA A 85 12.26 -4.56 -9.77
C ALA A 85 10.96 -4.29 -8.99
N TRP A 86 10.69 -3.02 -8.61
CA TRP A 86 9.42 -2.60 -7.97
C TRP A 86 8.22 -2.79 -8.90
N THR A 87 8.39 -2.42 -10.19
CA THR A 87 7.31 -2.56 -11.18
C THR A 87 7.03 -4.03 -11.44
N VAL A 88 8.07 -4.83 -11.70
CA VAL A 88 7.92 -6.26 -11.97
C VAL A 88 7.31 -6.99 -10.77
N GLN A 89 7.69 -6.64 -9.54
CA GLN A 89 7.07 -7.20 -8.33
C GLN A 89 5.59 -6.82 -8.20
N LEU A 90 5.21 -5.60 -8.58
CA LEU A 90 3.82 -5.19 -8.57
C LEU A 90 3.01 -5.95 -9.64
N GLU A 91 3.58 -6.14 -10.82
CA GLU A 91 2.99 -6.94 -11.90
C GLU A 91 2.83 -8.41 -11.49
N ALA A 92 3.84 -9.01 -10.87
CA ALA A 92 3.75 -10.36 -10.31
C ALA A 92 2.63 -10.48 -9.24
N LYS A 93 2.50 -9.49 -8.36
CA LYS A 93 1.42 -9.44 -7.36
C LYS A 93 0.03 -9.30 -8.02
N ALA A 94 -0.08 -8.51 -9.07
CA ALA A 94 -1.33 -8.38 -9.82
C ALA A 94 -1.73 -9.72 -10.47
N MET A 95 -0.77 -10.43 -11.05
CA MET A 95 -1.00 -11.77 -11.61
C MET A 95 -1.30 -12.81 -10.52
N GLY A 96 -0.59 -12.76 -9.40
CA GLY A 96 -0.91 -13.60 -8.24
C GLY A 96 -2.35 -13.43 -7.79
N LYS A 97 -2.85 -12.19 -7.70
CA LYS A 97 -4.27 -11.91 -7.42
C LYS A 97 -5.19 -12.44 -8.50
N LEU A 98 -4.90 -12.13 -9.76
CA LEU A 98 -5.74 -12.57 -10.89
C LEU A 98 -5.93 -14.09 -10.91
N TYR A 99 -4.90 -14.85 -10.57
CA TYR A 99 -4.90 -16.31 -10.64
C TYR A 99 -5.07 -17.01 -9.28
N GLY A 100 -5.14 -16.27 -8.18
CA GLY A 100 -5.25 -16.83 -6.83
C GLY A 100 -3.98 -17.57 -6.38
N ILE A 101 -2.81 -17.13 -6.85
CA ILE A 101 -1.50 -17.69 -6.51
C ILE A 101 -0.87 -16.83 -5.41
N SER A 102 -0.45 -17.45 -4.30
CA SER A 102 0.29 -16.77 -3.23
C SER A 102 1.77 -16.60 -3.60
N PRO A 103 2.46 -15.58 -3.06
CA PRO A 103 3.92 -15.46 -3.17
C PRO A 103 4.70 -16.67 -2.65
N ASP A 104 4.09 -17.46 -1.77
CA ASP A 104 4.69 -18.66 -1.15
C ASP A 104 4.47 -19.92 -2.00
N ASP A 105 3.64 -19.84 -3.04
CA ASP A 105 3.42 -20.97 -3.96
C ASP A 105 4.66 -21.21 -4.83
N GLU A 106 5.02 -22.45 -5.05
CA GLU A 106 6.18 -22.84 -5.89
C GLU A 106 6.10 -22.27 -7.31
N ASN A 107 4.89 -22.16 -7.85
CA ASN A 107 4.62 -21.62 -9.20
C ASN A 107 4.53 -20.08 -9.24
N TYR A 108 4.84 -19.39 -8.12
CA TYR A 108 4.86 -17.95 -8.11
C TYR A 108 6.13 -17.42 -8.77
N PHE A 109 5.98 -16.50 -9.72
CA PHE A 109 7.13 -15.83 -10.32
C PHE A 109 7.91 -15.05 -9.25
N LYS A 110 9.22 -15.33 -9.14
CA LYS A 110 10.13 -14.65 -8.22
C LYS A 110 10.79 -13.47 -8.94
N PRO A 111 10.26 -12.26 -8.80
CA PRO A 111 10.84 -11.10 -9.45
C PRO A 111 12.21 -10.77 -8.87
N PRO A 112 13.06 -10.00 -9.60
CA PRO A 112 14.38 -9.62 -9.14
C PRO A 112 14.31 -8.89 -7.79
N LYS A 113 15.37 -9.03 -6.98
CA LYS A 113 15.51 -8.35 -5.69
C LYS A 113 15.46 -6.83 -5.89
N ARG A 114 14.88 -6.14 -4.91
CA ARG A 114 14.87 -4.68 -4.86
C ARG A 114 16.15 -4.19 -4.20
N ASN A 115 17.08 -3.64 -4.97
CA ASN A 115 18.25 -2.99 -4.42
C ASN A 115 18.01 -1.48 -4.36
N ARG A 116 18.40 -0.83 -3.27
CA ARG A 116 18.27 0.63 -3.13
C ARG A 116 19.06 1.39 -4.19
N GLU A 117 20.17 0.85 -4.61
CA GLU A 117 21.06 1.40 -5.64
C GLU A 117 20.39 1.47 -7.02
N ASP A 118 19.50 0.51 -7.32
CA ASP A 118 18.74 0.47 -8.57
C ASP A 118 17.58 1.47 -8.64
N ILE A 119 17.35 2.24 -7.58
CA ILE A 119 16.30 3.26 -7.57
C ILE A 119 16.75 4.46 -8.42
N LYS A 120 16.59 4.34 -9.71
CA LYS A 120 16.70 5.44 -10.67
C LYS A 120 15.45 6.35 -10.56
N ARG A 121 15.10 6.79 -9.37
CA ARG A 121 14.19 7.92 -9.30
C ARG A 121 14.98 9.10 -9.84
N SER A 122 14.61 9.59 -11.00
CA SER A 122 14.92 10.94 -11.40
C SER A 122 14.26 11.90 -10.39
N ARG A 123 14.85 11.97 -9.23
CA ARG A 123 14.86 13.24 -8.53
C ARG A 123 15.78 14.10 -9.37
N GLY A 124 15.29 14.51 -10.55
CA GLY A 124 15.94 15.58 -11.30
C GLY A 124 16.23 16.70 -10.32
N ASP A 125 17.23 17.49 -10.58
CA ASP A 125 17.58 18.61 -9.72
C ASP A 125 16.29 19.28 -9.30
N ARG A 126 15.98 19.17 -8.01
CA ARG A 126 14.79 19.80 -7.48
C ARG A 126 14.95 21.26 -7.80
N VAL A 127 14.00 21.84 -8.52
CA VAL A 127 13.87 23.28 -8.62
C VAL A 127 13.90 23.77 -7.18
N ARG A 128 15.07 24.27 -6.76
CA ARG A 128 15.22 24.84 -5.41
C ARG A 128 14.39 26.10 -5.43
N ASP A 129 13.40 26.14 -4.55
CA ASP A 129 12.75 27.39 -4.24
C ASP A 129 13.84 28.39 -3.81
N ARG A 130 14.14 29.35 -4.65
CA ARG A 130 15.16 30.36 -4.41
C ARG A 130 14.87 31.22 -3.20
N HIS A 131 13.61 31.28 -2.80
CA HIS A 131 13.12 32.03 -1.63
C HIS A 131 13.05 31.16 -0.35
N PHE A 132 13.33 29.86 -0.45
CA PHE A 132 13.31 28.98 0.71
C PHE A 132 14.58 29.17 1.55
N SER A 133 14.43 29.79 2.73
CA SER A 133 15.47 29.88 3.75
C SER A 133 15.36 28.74 4.75
N LYS A 134 16.40 27.90 4.85
CA LYS A 134 16.45 26.85 5.87
C LYS A 134 16.44 27.42 7.29
N THR A 135 17.13 28.54 7.50
CA THR A 135 17.23 29.21 8.79
C THR A 135 15.86 29.71 9.24
N ASN A 136 15.12 30.38 8.36
CA ASN A 136 13.79 30.90 8.68
C ASN A 136 12.73 29.80 8.87
N ASN A 137 13.00 28.60 8.38
CA ASN A 137 12.08 27.46 8.48
C ASN A 137 12.65 26.31 9.35
N ASP A 138 13.65 26.58 10.18
CA ASP A 138 14.35 25.55 10.95
C ASP A 138 13.42 24.81 11.91
N GLU A 139 12.55 25.53 12.62
CA GLU A 139 11.55 24.94 13.53
C GLU A 139 10.54 24.06 12.78
N LEU A 140 10.03 24.52 11.63
CA LEU A 140 9.14 23.73 10.78
C LEU A 140 9.85 22.46 10.28
N ILE A 141 11.12 22.57 9.89
CA ILE A 141 11.93 21.43 9.44
C ILE A 141 12.11 20.42 10.57
N LYS A 142 12.42 20.89 11.78
CA LYS A 142 12.55 20.05 12.98
C LYS A 142 11.24 19.35 13.30
N PHE A 143 10.13 20.09 13.29
CA PHE A 143 8.79 19.55 13.49
C PHE A 143 8.47 18.45 12.47
N CYS A 144 8.64 18.72 11.17
CA CYS A 144 8.39 17.73 10.12
C CYS A 144 9.29 16.49 10.23
N ARG A 145 10.53 16.65 10.68
CA ARG A 145 11.46 15.53 10.89
C ARG A 145 11.10 14.71 12.14
N GLY A 146 10.73 15.38 13.22
CA GLY A 146 10.36 14.76 14.49
C GLY A 146 9.06 13.96 14.38
N THR A 147 8.05 14.54 13.73
CA THR A 147 6.72 13.91 13.60
C THR A 147 6.65 12.84 12.52
N GLY A 148 7.49 12.91 11.49
CA GLY A 148 7.42 11.99 10.33
C GLY A 148 6.13 12.08 9.51
N LEU A 149 5.29 13.10 9.75
CA LEU A 149 4.02 13.28 9.08
C LEU A 149 4.19 13.42 7.55
N ARG A 150 3.27 12.83 6.82
CA ARG A 150 3.22 12.96 5.36
C ARG A 150 2.67 14.32 4.97
N ARG A 151 3.01 14.78 3.76
CA ARG A 151 2.58 16.09 3.26
C ARG A 151 1.07 16.35 3.44
N LYS A 152 0.22 15.36 3.18
CA LYS A 152 -1.23 15.50 3.32
C LYS A 152 -1.63 15.66 4.80
N GLU A 153 -1.05 14.88 5.67
CA GLU A 153 -1.28 14.93 7.12
C GLU A 153 -0.85 16.30 7.67
N LEU A 154 0.30 16.84 7.21
CA LEU A 154 0.74 18.18 7.54
C LEU A 154 -0.19 19.28 7.05
N GLN A 155 -0.79 19.12 5.85
CA GLN A 155 -1.74 20.08 5.30
C GLN A 155 -3.09 20.11 6.06
N GLU A 156 -3.48 18.99 6.67
CA GLU A 156 -4.72 18.80 7.41
C GLU A 156 -4.54 19.10 8.91
N LEU A 157 -3.29 19.17 9.39
CA LEU A 157 -2.97 19.44 10.81
C LEU A 157 -3.47 20.80 11.24
N ARG A 158 -4.16 20.85 12.38
CA ARG A 158 -4.70 22.07 13.01
C ARG A 158 -4.10 22.24 14.39
N GLY A 159 -4.04 23.46 14.90
CA GLY A 159 -3.54 23.73 16.25
C GLY A 159 -4.21 22.91 17.35
N LYS A 160 -5.51 22.60 17.21
CA LYS A 160 -6.25 21.73 18.13
C LYS A 160 -5.79 20.25 18.14
N ASP A 161 -5.06 19.83 17.12
CA ASP A 161 -4.54 18.47 17.01
C ASP A 161 -3.16 18.34 17.68
N LEU A 162 -2.60 19.48 18.16
CA LEU A 162 -1.37 19.56 18.91
C LEU A 162 -1.71 19.70 20.40
N VAL A 163 -1.28 18.71 21.17
CA VAL A 163 -1.47 18.70 22.61
C VAL A 163 -0.09 18.82 23.26
N SER A 164 0.09 19.71 24.20
CA SER A 164 1.36 19.85 24.93
C SER A 164 1.55 18.70 25.91
N ARG A 165 2.82 18.43 26.27
CA ARG A 165 3.13 17.36 27.22
C ARG A 165 2.44 17.63 28.58
N GLU A 166 2.42 18.87 29.04
CA GLU A 166 1.75 19.26 30.27
C GLU A 166 0.24 18.99 30.23
N GLN A 167 -0.39 19.19 29.07
CA GLN A 167 -1.80 18.86 28.90
C GLN A 167 -2.06 17.34 28.93
N ILE A 168 -1.16 16.55 28.34
CA ILE A 168 -1.24 15.07 28.39
C ILE A 168 -1.07 14.62 29.86
N GLU A 169 -0.05 15.10 30.57
CA GLU A 169 0.22 14.76 31.96
C GLU A 169 -0.94 15.16 32.89
N ALA A 170 -1.55 16.32 32.66
CA ALA A 170 -2.73 16.76 33.37
C ALA A 170 -3.96 15.85 33.11
N GLU A 171 -4.18 15.45 31.85
CA GLU A 171 -5.26 14.54 31.50
C GLU A 171 -5.04 13.16 32.14
N ILE A 172 -3.80 12.63 32.10
CA ILE A 172 -3.44 11.38 32.78
C ILE A 172 -3.76 11.46 34.28
N SER A 173 -3.28 12.49 34.94
CA SER A 173 -3.52 12.70 36.40
C SER A 173 -5.02 12.75 36.72
N GLN A 174 -5.80 13.43 35.89
CA GLN A 174 -7.25 13.50 36.05
C GLN A 174 -7.92 12.11 35.85
N LEU A 175 -7.51 11.36 34.88
CA LEU A 175 -8.06 10.01 34.61
C LEU A 175 -7.62 9.00 35.69
N GLU A 176 -6.41 9.13 36.22
CA GLU A 176 -5.89 8.30 37.30
C GLU A 176 -6.58 8.57 38.65
N SER A 177 -7.07 9.79 38.87
CA SER A 177 -7.82 10.14 40.08
C SER A 177 -9.15 9.41 40.24
N VAL A 178 -9.67 8.83 39.14
CA VAL A 178 -10.86 7.99 39.18
C VAL A 178 -10.47 6.60 39.68
N PRO A 179 -11.09 6.10 40.78
CA PRO A 179 -10.82 4.73 41.25
C PRO A 179 -11.00 3.67 40.19
N VAL A 180 -10.11 2.70 40.16
CA VAL A 180 -10.08 1.63 39.08
C VAL A 180 -11.43 0.96 38.96
N GLU A 181 -12.11 0.70 40.06
CA GLU A 181 -13.42 0.02 40.11
C GLU A 181 -14.56 0.86 39.50
N GLN A 182 -14.37 2.19 39.38
CA GLN A 182 -15.36 3.12 38.83
C GLN A 182 -15.00 3.58 37.40
N ARG A 183 -13.85 3.10 36.83
CA ARG A 183 -13.44 3.48 35.48
C ARG A 183 -14.28 2.80 34.44
N ALA A 184 -14.96 3.60 33.63
CA ALA A 184 -15.59 3.06 32.42
C ALA A 184 -14.51 2.48 31.46
N PRO A 185 -14.84 1.45 30.65
CA PRO A 185 -13.87 0.87 29.68
C PRO A 185 -13.25 1.89 28.72
N SER A 186 -13.99 2.95 28.38
CA SER A 186 -13.51 4.05 27.53
C SER A 186 -12.41 4.87 28.22
N VAL A 187 -12.50 5.06 29.54
CA VAL A 187 -11.50 5.80 30.36
C VAL A 187 -10.21 5.00 30.44
N THR A 188 -10.30 3.69 30.74
CA THR A 188 -9.13 2.80 30.77
C THR A 188 -8.39 2.79 29.43
N LYS A 189 -9.13 2.61 28.33
CA LYS A 189 -8.54 2.63 26.98
C LYS A 189 -7.92 3.98 26.59
N ARG A 190 -8.48 5.09 27.11
CA ARG A 190 -7.91 6.44 26.89
C ARG A 190 -6.62 6.61 27.66
N LEU A 191 -6.59 6.17 28.92
CA LEU A 191 -5.42 6.22 29.78
C LEU A 191 -4.23 5.44 29.19
N GLU A 192 -4.47 4.19 28.77
CA GLU A 192 -3.45 3.37 28.07
C GLU A 192 -2.85 4.11 26.88
N LYS A 193 -3.69 4.71 26.03
CA LYS A 193 -3.23 5.45 24.86
C LYS A 193 -2.40 6.68 25.19
N LEU A 194 -2.69 7.35 26.30
CA LEU A 194 -1.95 8.54 26.71
C LEU A 194 -0.61 8.18 27.38
N GLN A 195 -0.55 7.04 28.06
CA GLN A 195 0.68 6.52 28.68
C GLN A 195 1.66 5.97 27.64
N ASP A 196 1.17 5.51 26.48
CA ASP A 196 1.97 5.01 25.36
C ASP A 196 2.44 6.14 24.39
N ALA A 197 2.01 7.36 24.57
CA ALA A 197 2.30 8.50 23.69
C ALA A 197 3.50 9.33 24.15
#